data_726298ea95b4b857212a2bd5e077573c
#
_entry.id   726298ea95b4b857212a2bd5e077573c
#
_cell.length_a   1.000
_cell.length_b   1.000
_cell.length_c   1.000
_cell.angle_alpha   90.00
_cell.angle_beta   90.00
_cell.angle_gamma   90.00
#
_symmetry.space_group_name_H-M   'P 1'
#
loop_
_entity.id
_entity.type
_entity.pdbx_description
1 polymer ?
#
loop_
_entity_poly.entity_id
_entity_poly.type
_entity_poly.pdbx_seq_one_letter_code
_entity_poly.pdbx_strand_id
1 'polypeptide(L)'
;RIVQTNPIPMARGLGSSSACIAAGILGANALLGGPLEEKDILTFATKLEGHPDNVAPALLGGFVAAALEGGHVFWAQCPIPEELGFVAVIPDFELKTAAARRALPDQYVRPDGVYNLSRSALMAISMAQGKLENLRIAAEDRLHQPYRLKLIPGAEQVFDFFDKQQAYAAYISGAGSTLMGLVPAD
;
A
#
# COMPACT_ATOMS: atom_id res chain seq x y z
N ARG A 1 24.20 10.65 -17.70
CA ARG A 1 23.76 11.42 -16.51
C ARG A 1 22.31 11.06 -16.24
N ILE A 2 21.98 10.70 -14.99
CA ILE A 2 20.61 10.47 -14.54
C ILE A 2 20.19 11.72 -13.75
N VAL A 3 19.00 12.23 -14.03
CA VAL A 3 18.34 13.29 -13.26
C VAL A 3 16.99 12.72 -12.84
N GLN A 4 16.70 12.73 -11.55
CA GLN A 4 15.47 12.22 -10.98
C GLN A 4 14.75 13.34 -10.23
N THR A 5 13.45 13.49 -10.50
CA THR A 5 12.54 14.34 -9.73
C THR A 5 11.50 13.43 -9.09
N ASN A 6 11.48 13.36 -7.77
CA ASN A 6 10.54 12.54 -7.01
C ASN A 6 9.84 13.39 -5.94
N PRO A 7 8.58 13.79 -6.17
CA PRO A 7 7.81 14.58 -5.20
C PRO A 7 7.22 13.74 -4.07
N ILE A 8 7.32 12.39 -4.13
CA ILE A 8 6.74 11.51 -3.10
C ILE A 8 7.58 11.61 -1.82
N PRO A 9 7.00 11.99 -0.69
CA PRO A 9 7.71 12.10 0.58
C PRO A 9 8.40 10.79 0.98
N MET A 10 9.70 10.87 1.28
CA MET A 10 10.49 9.68 1.65
C MET A 10 10.18 9.22 3.08
N ALA A 11 10.26 7.91 3.32
CA ALA A 11 10.07 7.26 4.62
C ALA A 11 8.74 7.64 5.31
N ARG A 12 7.68 7.81 4.52
CA ARG A 12 6.32 8.17 4.98
C ARG A 12 5.28 7.09 4.65
N GLY A 13 5.68 5.93 4.13
CA GLY A 13 4.74 4.87 3.75
C GLY A 13 4.00 5.10 2.44
N LEU A 14 4.48 6.00 1.58
CA LEU A 14 3.86 6.35 0.29
C LEU A 14 4.54 5.72 -0.94
N GLY A 15 5.37 4.71 -0.75
CA GLY A 15 5.95 3.96 -1.88
C GLY A 15 7.04 4.69 -2.67
N SER A 16 7.68 5.74 -2.10
CA SER A 16 8.73 6.52 -2.78
C SER A 16 9.89 5.65 -3.30
N SER A 17 10.36 4.65 -2.53
CA SER A 17 11.39 3.70 -2.94
C SER A 17 10.95 2.90 -4.17
N SER A 18 9.76 2.32 -4.11
CA SER A 18 9.19 1.52 -5.19
C SER A 18 8.98 2.31 -6.47
N ALA A 19 8.56 3.58 -6.36
CA ALA A 19 8.44 4.47 -7.51
C ALA A 19 9.81 4.74 -8.16
N CYS A 20 10.87 4.91 -7.37
CA CYS A 20 12.24 5.08 -7.88
C CYS A 20 12.74 3.81 -8.59
N ILE A 21 12.49 2.63 -8.02
CA ILE A 21 12.84 1.33 -8.61
C ILE A 21 12.11 1.15 -9.94
N ALA A 22 10.79 1.36 -9.95
CA ALA A 22 9.97 1.26 -11.15
C ALA A 22 10.48 2.20 -12.27
N ALA A 23 10.71 3.47 -11.95
CA ALA A 23 11.22 4.46 -12.90
C ALA A 23 12.62 4.07 -13.44
N GLY A 24 13.50 3.55 -12.58
CA GLY A 24 14.85 3.10 -12.96
C GLY A 24 14.81 1.92 -13.95
N ILE A 25 13.97 0.91 -13.68
CA ILE A 25 13.83 -0.27 -14.55
C ILE A 25 13.16 0.12 -15.88
N LEU A 26 12.08 0.90 -15.84
CA LEU A 26 11.40 1.37 -17.06
C LEU A 26 12.34 2.21 -17.92
N GLY A 27 13.09 3.12 -17.31
CA GLY A 27 14.08 3.94 -18.02
C GLY A 27 15.20 3.11 -18.65
N ALA A 28 15.74 2.12 -17.93
CA ALA A 28 16.75 1.21 -18.46
C ALA A 28 16.17 0.34 -19.62
N ASN A 29 14.97 -0.20 -19.44
CA ASN A 29 14.30 -0.99 -20.46
C ASN A 29 14.10 -0.18 -21.75
N ALA A 30 13.62 1.07 -21.63
CA ALA A 30 13.43 1.96 -22.77
C ALA A 30 14.76 2.28 -23.49
N LEU A 31 15.83 2.54 -22.75
CA LEU A 31 17.18 2.81 -23.32
C LEU A 31 17.77 1.60 -24.06
N LEU A 32 17.39 0.38 -23.67
CA LEU A 32 17.82 -0.87 -24.31
C LEU A 32 16.92 -1.32 -25.46
N GLY A 33 15.93 -0.51 -25.83
CA GLY A 33 14.99 -0.84 -26.93
C GLY A 33 13.80 -1.68 -26.50
N GLY A 34 13.49 -1.76 -25.20
CA GLY A 34 12.31 -2.43 -24.68
C GLY A 34 12.36 -3.97 -24.68
N PRO A 35 13.48 -4.62 -24.30
CA PRO A 35 13.58 -6.08 -24.36
C PRO A 35 12.74 -6.81 -23.30
N LEU A 36 12.29 -6.12 -22.24
CA LEU A 36 11.52 -6.71 -21.14
C LEU A 36 10.03 -6.50 -21.31
N GLU A 37 9.27 -7.55 -21.10
CA GLU A 37 7.82 -7.47 -20.96
C GLU A 37 7.41 -7.03 -19.53
N GLU A 38 6.16 -6.63 -19.34
CA GLU A 38 5.62 -6.14 -18.04
C GLU A 38 5.89 -7.13 -16.90
N LYS A 39 5.70 -8.42 -17.11
CA LYS A 39 5.98 -9.48 -16.12
C LYS A 39 7.45 -9.54 -15.69
N ASP A 40 8.37 -9.27 -16.64
CA ASP A 40 9.81 -9.28 -16.36
C ASP A 40 10.18 -8.04 -15.55
N ILE A 41 9.67 -6.87 -15.95
CA ILE A 41 9.83 -5.60 -15.24
C ILE A 41 9.34 -5.73 -13.79
N LEU A 42 8.13 -6.28 -13.60
CA LEU A 42 7.56 -6.48 -12.27
C LEU A 42 8.39 -7.47 -11.42
N THR A 43 8.89 -8.55 -12.06
CA THR A 43 9.76 -9.52 -11.38
C THR A 43 11.08 -8.88 -10.95
N PHE A 44 11.73 -8.08 -11.81
CA PHE A 44 12.97 -7.38 -11.46
C PHE A 44 12.73 -6.33 -10.37
N ALA A 45 11.66 -5.55 -10.47
CA ALA A 45 11.29 -4.56 -9.47
C ALA A 45 11.05 -5.22 -8.10
N THR A 46 10.33 -6.34 -8.08
CA THR A 46 10.07 -7.12 -6.86
C THR A 46 11.35 -7.70 -6.24
N LYS A 47 12.30 -8.17 -7.07
CA LYS A 47 13.61 -8.64 -6.57
C LYS A 47 14.42 -7.54 -5.90
N LEU A 48 14.35 -6.32 -6.41
CA LEU A 48 15.06 -5.16 -5.83
C LEU A 48 14.40 -4.65 -4.55
N GLU A 49 13.06 -4.59 -4.51
CA GLU A 49 12.30 -4.13 -3.34
C GLU A 49 12.20 -5.20 -2.24
N GLY A 50 12.20 -6.47 -2.64
CA GLY A 50 12.04 -7.63 -1.76
C GLY A 50 10.60 -8.14 -1.63
N HIS A 51 9.60 -7.37 -2.09
CA HIS A 51 8.18 -7.72 -2.06
C HIS A 51 7.39 -6.95 -3.13
N PRO A 52 6.26 -7.50 -3.68
CA PRO A 52 5.55 -6.90 -4.79
C PRO A 52 4.55 -5.80 -4.40
N ASP A 53 4.16 -5.68 -3.15
CA ASP A 53 3.01 -4.92 -2.65
C ASP A 53 3.02 -3.42 -2.99
N ASN A 54 4.19 -2.81 -3.14
CA ASN A 54 4.33 -1.41 -3.54
C ASN A 54 4.79 -1.25 -5.00
N VAL A 55 5.66 -2.14 -5.49
CA VAL A 55 6.15 -2.03 -6.88
C VAL A 55 5.08 -2.43 -7.89
N ALA A 56 4.22 -3.38 -7.57
CA ALA A 56 3.14 -3.78 -8.46
C ALA A 56 2.16 -2.62 -8.73
N PRO A 57 1.55 -1.96 -7.74
CA PRO A 57 0.68 -0.82 -8.01
C PRO A 57 1.43 0.40 -8.58
N ALA A 58 2.73 0.57 -8.29
CA ALA A 58 3.53 1.65 -8.89
C ALA A 58 3.75 1.46 -10.39
N LEU A 59 3.80 0.22 -10.86
CA LEU A 59 3.97 -0.13 -12.29
C LEU A 59 2.62 -0.22 -13.03
N LEU A 60 1.62 -0.85 -12.39
CA LEU A 60 0.36 -1.23 -13.04
C LEU A 60 -0.75 -0.20 -12.83
N GLY A 61 -0.70 0.57 -11.74
CA GLY A 61 -1.80 1.46 -11.33
C GLY A 61 -3.01 0.70 -10.79
N GLY A 62 -4.07 1.43 -10.44
CA GLY A 62 -5.31 0.84 -9.92
C GLY A 62 -5.18 0.19 -8.54
N PHE A 63 -6.11 -0.69 -8.22
CA PHE A 63 -6.05 -1.54 -7.04
C PHE A 63 -5.44 -2.88 -7.42
N VAL A 64 -4.30 -3.24 -6.81
CA VAL A 64 -3.53 -4.44 -7.17
C VAL A 64 -3.40 -5.37 -5.97
N ALA A 65 -3.70 -6.64 -6.17
CA ALA A 65 -3.34 -7.72 -5.27
C ALA A 65 -2.21 -8.54 -5.92
N ALA A 66 -1.11 -8.77 -5.21
CA ALA A 66 0.03 -9.49 -5.75
C ALA A 66 0.62 -10.46 -4.72
N ALA A 67 1.15 -11.57 -5.22
CA ALA A 67 1.85 -12.59 -4.46
C ALA A 67 3.16 -12.99 -5.15
N LEU A 68 4.21 -13.27 -4.37
CA LEU A 68 5.48 -13.76 -4.86
C LEU A 68 5.60 -15.24 -4.52
N GLU A 69 5.76 -16.09 -5.54
CA GLU A 69 5.94 -17.52 -5.37
C GLU A 69 6.96 -18.05 -6.38
N GLY A 70 7.95 -18.80 -5.91
CA GLY A 70 8.99 -19.40 -6.76
C GLY A 70 9.80 -18.37 -7.58
N GLY A 71 9.92 -17.12 -7.12
CA GLY A 71 10.59 -16.04 -7.84
C GLY A 71 9.75 -15.37 -8.93
N HIS A 72 8.49 -15.77 -9.07
CA HIS A 72 7.51 -15.17 -9.99
C HIS A 72 6.46 -14.38 -9.23
N VAL A 73 6.02 -13.25 -9.79
CA VAL A 73 4.94 -12.44 -9.24
C VAL A 73 3.64 -12.83 -9.93
N PHE A 74 2.64 -13.15 -9.13
CA PHE A 74 1.25 -13.34 -9.55
C PHE A 74 0.46 -12.14 -9.11
N TRP A 75 -0.38 -11.55 -9.97
CA TRP A 75 -1.16 -10.38 -9.63
C TRP A 75 -2.55 -10.38 -10.27
N ALA A 76 -3.43 -9.64 -9.65
CA ALA A 76 -4.71 -9.25 -10.21
C ALA A 76 -4.92 -7.75 -9.96
N GLN A 77 -5.58 -7.08 -10.89
CA GLN A 77 -5.78 -5.63 -10.89
C GLN A 77 -7.21 -5.29 -11.22
N CYS A 78 -7.74 -4.26 -10.59
CA CYS A 78 -8.97 -3.60 -11.03
C CYS A 78 -8.81 -2.07 -10.99
N PRO A 79 -9.63 -1.33 -11.75
CA PRO A 79 -9.64 0.13 -11.65
C PRO A 79 -10.11 0.55 -10.26
N ILE A 80 -9.69 1.75 -9.85
CA ILE A 80 -10.25 2.40 -8.66
C ILE A 80 -11.68 2.87 -9.02
N PRO A 81 -12.70 2.60 -8.18
CA PRO A 81 -14.02 3.16 -8.39
C PRO A 81 -13.98 4.69 -8.46
N GLU A 82 -14.71 5.28 -9.41
CA GLU A 82 -14.71 6.74 -9.64
C GLU A 82 -15.24 7.52 -8.43
N GLU A 83 -16.12 6.90 -7.65
CA GLU A 83 -16.70 7.46 -6.43
C GLU A 83 -15.77 7.44 -5.23
N LEU A 84 -14.56 6.88 -5.37
CA LEU A 84 -13.59 6.73 -4.29
C LEU A 84 -12.49 7.80 -4.36
N GLY A 85 -12.47 8.68 -3.37
CA GLY A 85 -11.41 9.65 -3.13
C GLY A 85 -10.40 9.18 -2.07
N PHE A 86 -9.23 9.80 -2.07
CA PHE A 86 -8.13 9.51 -1.13
C PHE A 86 -7.67 10.78 -0.43
N VAL A 87 -7.58 10.73 0.90
CA VAL A 87 -7.01 11.80 1.71
C VAL A 87 -5.81 11.26 2.47
N ALA A 88 -4.64 11.84 2.21
CA ALA A 88 -3.40 11.48 2.91
C ALA A 88 -3.08 12.52 3.99
N VAL A 89 -3.00 12.09 5.25
CA VAL A 89 -2.46 12.89 6.36
C VAL A 89 -1.01 12.45 6.56
N ILE A 90 -0.07 13.33 6.21
CA ILE A 90 1.36 13.03 6.18
C ILE A 90 2.03 13.74 7.36
N PRO A 91 2.39 13.03 8.45
CA PRO A 91 3.08 13.64 9.58
C PRO A 91 4.47 14.15 9.21
N ASP A 92 4.91 15.22 9.88
CA ASP A 92 6.24 15.82 9.66
C ASP A 92 7.36 15.09 10.44
N PHE A 93 7.34 13.77 10.41
CA PHE A 93 8.45 12.94 10.91
C PHE A 93 8.59 11.65 10.10
N GLU A 94 9.79 11.12 10.07
CA GLU A 94 10.09 9.87 9.36
C GLU A 94 9.84 8.65 10.24
N LEU A 95 9.14 7.65 9.69
CA LEU A 95 9.04 6.32 10.28
C LEU A 95 9.74 5.31 9.38
N LYS A 96 10.98 4.94 9.75
CA LYS A 96 11.75 3.95 8.98
C LYS A 96 11.03 2.61 9.00
N THR A 97 10.88 1.99 7.83
CA THR A 97 10.21 0.68 7.66
C THR A 97 10.78 -0.39 8.60
N ALA A 98 12.10 -0.39 8.84
CA ALA A 98 12.73 -1.30 9.79
C ALA A 98 12.24 -1.10 11.24
N ALA A 99 11.98 0.14 11.67
CA ALA A 99 11.42 0.40 13.00
C ALA A 99 9.95 -0.05 13.09
N ALA A 100 9.15 0.25 12.05
CA ALA A 100 7.76 -0.19 11.98
C ALA A 100 7.62 -1.73 11.93
N ARG A 101 8.56 -2.44 11.30
CA ARG A 101 8.60 -3.91 11.30
C ARG A 101 8.97 -4.48 12.67
N ARG A 102 9.93 -3.89 13.38
CA ARG A 102 10.32 -4.34 14.73
C ARG A 102 9.22 -4.17 15.79
N ALA A 103 8.23 -3.32 15.53
CA ALA A 103 7.09 -3.16 16.44
C ALA A 103 6.08 -4.31 16.35
N LEU A 104 6.17 -5.15 15.32
CA LEU A 104 5.27 -6.28 15.12
C LEU A 104 5.69 -7.46 16.01
N PRO A 105 4.74 -8.25 16.54
CA PRO A 105 5.06 -9.48 17.23
C PRO A 105 5.57 -10.56 16.26
N ASP A 106 6.40 -11.47 16.76
CA ASP A 106 6.92 -12.60 15.97
C ASP A 106 5.86 -13.67 15.69
N GLN A 107 4.76 -13.68 16.46
CA GLN A 107 3.70 -14.68 16.35
C GLN A 107 2.34 -14.01 16.54
N TYR A 108 1.34 -14.55 15.84
CA TYR A 108 -0.06 -14.13 15.95
C TYR A 108 -0.94 -15.33 16.32
N VAL A 109 -2.00 -15.06 17.04
CA VAL A 109 -2.99 -16.09 17.34
C VAL A 109 -3.86 -16.38 16.12
N ARG A 110 -4.28 -17.65 15.97
CA ARG A 110 -5.10 -18.06 14.81
C ARG A 110 -6.33 -17.19 14.55
N PRO A 111 -7.09 -16.73 15.57
CA PRO A 111 -8.22 -15.84 15.32
C PRO A 111 -7.87 -14.55 14.60
N ASP A 112 -6.70 -13.94 14.88
CA ASP A 112 -6.27 -12.70 14.21
C ASP A 112 -5.88 -12.95 12.75
N GLY A 113 -5.29 -14.09 12.46
CA GLY A 113 -5.04 -14.52 11.08
C GLY A 113 -6.33 -14.69 10.28
N VAL A 114 -7.32 -15.40 10.84
CA VAL A 114 -8.64 -15.56 10.21
C VAL A 114 -9.34 -14.21 10.02
N TYR A 115 -9.25 -13.34 11.02
CA TYR A 115 -9.78 -11.98 10.97
C TYR A 115 -9.23 -11.20 9.77
N ASN A 116 -7.91 -11.11 9.63
CA ASN A 116 -7.27 -10.38 8.54
C ASN A 116 -7.51 -11.00 7.16
N LEU A 117 -7.46 -12.34 7.04
CA LEU A 117 -7.74 -13.03 5.78
C LEU A 117 -9.15 -12.72 5.26
N SER A 118 -10.15 -12.72 6.14
CA SER A 118 -11.53 -12.40 5.75
C SER A 118 -11.66 -10.94 5.28
N ARG A 119 -10.96 -9.99 5.93
CA ARG A 119 -10.95 -8.57 5.55
C ARG A 119 -10.23 -8.33 4.23
N SER A 120 -9.09 -8.98 4.03
CA SER A 120 -8.35 -8.89 2.76
C SER A 120 -9.17 -9.40 1.58
N ALA A 121 -9.86 -10.53 1.76
CA ALA A 121 -10.76 -11.05 0.73
C ALA A 121 -11.95 -10.12 0.47
N LEU A 122 -12.56 -9.57 1.54
CA LEU A 122 -13.67 -8.61 1.43
C LEU A 122 -13.20 -7.33 0.73
N MET A 123 -12.02 -6.80 1.06
CA MET A 123 -11.42 -5.63 0.42
C MET A 123 -11.27 -5.85 -1.09
N ALA A 124 -10.65 -6.97 -1.49
CA ALA A 124 -10.40 -7.26 -2.90
C ALA A 124 -11.69 -7.34 -3.72
N ILE A 125 -12.69 -8.05 -3.23
CA ILE A 125 -13.98 -8.19 -3.91
C ILE A 125 -14.77 -6.87 -3.90
N SER A 126 -14.75 -6.12 -2.79
CA SER A 126 -15.47 -4.85 -2.67
C SER A 126 -14.89 -3.80 -3.62
N MET A 127 -13.57 -3.70 -3.73
CA MET A 127 -12.91 -2.81 -4.70
C MET A 127 -13.26 -3.20 -6.14
N ALA A 128 -13.21 -4.48 -6.47
CA ALA A 128 -13.53 -4.97 -7.83
C ALA A 128 -15.01 -4.77 -8.23
N GLN A 129 -15.91 -4.68 -7.26
CA GLN A 129 -17.36 -4.53 -7.48
C GLN A 129 -17.90 -3.13 -7.16
N GLY A 130 -17.06 -2.19 -6.70
CA GLY A 130 -17.48 -0.87 -6.26
C GLY A 130 -18.36 -0.89 -5.00
N LYS A 131 -18.20 -1.89 -4.12
CA LYS A 131 -18.94 -2.04 -2.86
C LYS A 131 -18.29 -1.21 -1.74
N LEU A 132 -18.34 0.12 -1.86
CA LEU A 132 -17.60 1.04 -0.98
C LEU A 132 -18.08 1.00 0.47
N GLU A 133 -19.32 0.64 0.72
CA GLU A 133 -19.89 0.46 2.06
C GLU A 133 -19.20 -0.60 2.91
N ASN A 134 -18.51 -1.54 2.28
CA ASN A 134 -17.79 -2.60 2.97
C ASN A 134 -16.38 -2.18 3.41
N LEU A 135 -15.83 -1.09 2.86
CA LEU A 135 -14.40 -0.73 3.02
C LEU A 135 -14.03 -0.45 4.48
N ARG A 136 -14.97 0.08 5.28
CA ARG A 136 -14.76 0.30 6.71
C ARG A 136 -14.34 -1.00 7.43
N ILE A 137 -15.11 -2.05 7.23
CA ILE A 137 -14.85 -3.37 7.83
C ILE A 137 -13.65 -4.04 7.16
N ALA A 138 -13.52 -3.89 5.84
CA ALA A 138 -12.44 -4.49 5.07
C ALA A 138 -11.05 -3.91 5.37
N ALA A 139 -10.97 -2.66 5.84
CA ALA A 139 -9.72 -2.00 6.23
C ALA A 139 -9.30 -2.26 7.69
N GLU A 140 -10.13 -2.94 8.47
CA GLU A 140 -9.76 -3.31 9.84
C GLU A 140 -8.62 -4.33 9.85
N ASP A 141 -7.71 -4.18 10.82
CA ASP A 141 -6.51 -5.00 10.92
C ASP A 141 -6.16 -5.32 12.37
N ARG A 142 -5.66 -6.53 12.59
CA ARG A 142 -5.15 -7.02 13.88
C ARG A 142 -3.67 -7.42 13.82
N LEU A 143 -3.05 -7.42 12.62
CA LEU A 143 -1.70 -7.91 12.45
C LEU A 143 -0.64 -6.80 12.49
N HIS A 144 -0.97 -5.57 12.08
CA HIS A 144 0.04 -4.51 12.06
C HIS A 144 -0.43 -3.17 12.62
N GLN A 145 -1.64 -2.70 12.30
CA GLN A 145 -2.10 -1.37 12.71
C GLN A 145 -2.07 -1.15 14.23
N PRO A 146 -2.56 -2.07 15.10
CA PRO A 146 -2.56 -1.87 16.54
C PRO A 146 -1.17 -1.67 17.15
N TYR A 147 -0.14 -2.22 16.50
CA TYR A 147 1.25 -2.09 16.93
C TYR A 147 1.90 -0.82 16.39
N ARG A 148 1.65 -0.48 15.11
CA ARG A 148 2.24 0.67 14.44
C ARG A 148 1.62 2.00 14.82
N LEU A 149 0.32 2.03 15.15
CA LEU A 149 -0.36 3.24 15.64
C LEU A 149 0.37 3.89 16.82
N LYS A 150 0.94 3.07 17.71
CA LYS A 150 1.72 3.54 18.87
C LYS A 150 3.00 4.30 18.48
N LEU A 151 3.45 4.15 17.25
CA LEU A 151 4.63 4.84 16.72
C LEU A 151 4.28 6.16 15.99
N ILE A 152 2.98 6.47 15.86
CA ILE A 152 2.50 7.63 15.12
C ILE A 152 1.71 8.52 16.08
N PRO A 153 2.35 9.52 16.70
CA PRO A 153 1.65 10.45 17.60
C PRO A 153 0.48 11.13 16.89
N GLY A 154 -0.67 11.17 17.53
CA GLY A 154 -1.88 11.78 16.98
C GLY A 154 -2.67 10.90 16.00
N ALA A 155 -2.25 9.66 15.74
CA ALA A 155 -2.94 8.79 14.78
C ALA A 155 -4.38 8.47 15.18
N GLU A 156 -4.65 8.24 16.46
CA GLU A 156 -6.00 7.96 16.96
C GLU A 156 -6.94 9.15 16.70
N GLN A 157 -6.47 10.39 16.94
CA GLN A 157 -7.25 11.59 16.68
C GLN A 157 -7.58 11.77 15.20
N VAL A 158 -6.64 11.39 14.31
CA VAL A 158 -6.87 11.42 12.86
C VAL A 158 -7.88 10.36 12.46
N PHE A 159 -7.81 9.15 13.01
CA PHE A 159 -8.80 8.10 12.74
C PHE A 159 -10.19 8.49 13.26
N ASP A 160 -10.28 9.05 14.46
CA ASP A 160 -11.54 9.60 15.01
C ASP A 160 -12.12 10.71 14.13
N PHE A 161 -11.25 11.54 13.52
CA PHE A 161 -11.68 12.56 12.59
C PHE A 161 -12.28 11.93 11.32
N PHE A 162 -11.60 10.98 10.69
CA PHE A 162 -12.12 10.28 9.52
C PHE A 162 -13.44 9.57 9.83
N ASP A 163 -13.57 8.97 11.02
CA ASP A 163 -14.80 8.33 11.46
C ASP A 163 -15.97 9.33 11.57
N LYS A 164 -15.74 10.48 12.20
CA LYS A 164 -16.73 11.56 12.32
C LYS A 164 -17.14 12.15 10.97
N GLN A 165 -16.23 12.15 9.99
CA GLN A 165 -16.51 12.60 8.61
C GLN A 165 -17.12 11.48 7.75
N GLN A 166 -17.48 10.33 8.33
CA GLN A 166 -18.07 9.19 7.63
C GLN A 166 -17.22 8.68 6.45
N ALA A 167 -15.90 8.75 6.58
CA ALA A 167 -15.01 8.14 5.61
C ALA A 167 -15.33 6.64 5.43
N TYR A 168 -15.19 6.14 4.21
CA TYR A 168 -15.36 4.71 3.94
C TYR A 168 -14.38 3.84 4.71
N ALA A 169 -13.13 4.32 4.91
CA ALA A 169 -12.14 3.65 5.73
C ALA A 169 -11.04 4.62 6.13
N ALA A 170 -10.28 4.27 7.19
CA ALA A 170 -9.01 4.91 7.53
C ALA A 170 -7.99 3.85 7.93
N TYR A 171 -6.74 4.01 7.50
CA TYR A 171 -5.68 3.04 7.76
C TYR A 171 -4.28 3.66 7.68
N ILE A 172 -3.27 2.95 8.18
CA ILE A 172 -1.87 3.33 8.03
C ILE A 172 -1.41 2.95 6.62
N SER A 173 -0.91 3.90 5.85
CA SER A 173 -0.34 3.65 4.53
C SER A 173 1.00 2.91 4.65
N GLY A 174 1.06 1.68 4.17
CA GLY A 174 2.24 0.84 4.24
C GLY A 174 2.78 0.67 5.65
N ALA A 175 4.05 1.07 5.87
CA ALA A 175 4.68 1.03 7.19
C ALA A 175 4.38 2.28 8.05
N GLY A 176 3.73 3.28 7.50
CA GLY A 176 3.55 4.62 8.09
C GLY A 176 4.71 5.55 7.70
N SER A 177 4.72 6.76 8.15
CA SER A 177 3.85 7.46 9.13
C SER A 177 2.52 7.99 8.57
N THR A 178 2.33 7.99 7.25
CA THR A 178 1.10 8.49 6.61
C THR A 178 -0.13 7.69 7.05
N LEU A 179 -1.19 8.42 7.34
CA LEU A 179 -2.54 7.89 7.58
C LEU A 179 -3.39 8.22 6.35
N MET A 180 -4.08 7.22 5.83
CA MET A 180 -4.90 7.33 4.64
C MET A 180 -6.37 7.22 5.00
N GLY A 181 -7.17 8.14 4.49
CA GLY A 181 -8.63 8.06 4.49
C GLY A 181 -9.15 7.72 3.09
N LEU A 182 -10.09 6.79 3.01
CA LEU A 182 -10.91 6.54 1.82
C LEU A 182 -12.22 7.30 2.00
N VAL A 183 -12.51 8.20 1.10
CA VAL A 183 -13.64 9.14 1.22
C VAL A 183 -14.47 9.13 -0.05
N PRO A 184 -15.73 9.64 -0.04
CA PRO A 184 -16.42 9.91 -1.28
C PRO A 184 -15.57 10.84 -2.18
N ALA A 185 -15.51 10.56 -3.48
CA ALA A 185 -15.00 11.52 -4.45
C ALA A 185 -16.11 12.57 -4.67
N ASP A 186 -15.78 13.84 -4.53
CA ASP A 186 -16.70 14.97 -4.74
C ASP A 186 -17.10 15.12 -6.22
#